data_250e0775832aa2f34688203f85606fcb
#
_entry.id   250e0775832aa2f34688203f85606fcb
#
_cell.length_a   1.000
_cell.length_b   1.000
_cell.length_c   1.000
_cell.angle_alpha   90.00
_cell.angle_beta   90.00
_cell.angle_gamma   90.00
#
_symmetry.space_group_name_H-M   'P 1'
#
loop_
_entity.id
_entity.type
_entity.pdbx_description
1 polymer ?
#
loop_
_entity_poly.entity_id
_entity_poly.type
_entity_poly.pdbx_seq_one_letter_code
_entity_poly.pdbx_strand_id
1 'polypeptide(L)'
;MTLPHFSAHAATEDTNLKVTTHNVYFLPQALYPNWGQMQRADLISKAPFIENNDVMIFNELFDAKSTAQLKSNLKSSYPHQTPVLGEEKDKWDATHGRTSGAKFTNGGVSILSRYPIMRQEQHFYTQGRGADGMAKKGFVYVKINKNGHPFHIIGTHLQSEIGKRPEGKDAEIRSTQMAEIRQFIKEKNIPKNEMVVIGGDLNVIKGSSEYHAMLSQLNVNEPSYIGHNQTWDTTTNSIAKYNYPDLKPQYLDYILVDKAHAQPSQWYNNAHRVSSPEWTVSSWGKTYTYQDYSDHYPVSASNAE
;
A
#
# COMPACT_ATOMS: atom_id res chain seq x y z
N MET A 1 -55.13 0.25 21.46
CA MET A 1 -53.71 0.04 21.77
C MET A 1 -52.95 0.19 20.47
N THR A 2 -52.35 1.34 20.23
CA THR A 2 -51.50 1.61 19.03
C THR A 2 -50.07 1.26 19.40
N LEU A 3 -49.52 0.27 18.69
CA LEU A 3 -48.11 -0.10 18.81
C LEU A 3 -47.25 1.05 18.28
N PRO A 4 -46.14 1.42 18.94
CA PRO A 4 -45.24 2.43 18.42
C PRO A 4 -44.54 1.89 17.20
N HIS A 5 -44.65 2.59 16.10
CA HIS A 5 -43.81 2.37 14.90
C HIS A 5 -42.37 2.85 15.25
N PHE A 6 -41.49 1.91 15.49
CA PHE A 6 -40.03 2.20 15.44
C PHE A 6 -39.63 2.39 13.99
N SER A 7 -39.49 3.63 13.57
CA SER A 7 -38.74 3.96 12.37
C SER A 7 -37.31 3.53 12.59
N ALA A 8 -36.90 2.43 11.97
CA ALA A 8 -35.48 2.11 11.84
C ALA A 8 -34.86 3.21 10.98
N HIS A 9 -34.16 4.16 11.60
CA HIS A 9 -33.25 5.03 10.89
C HIS A 9 -32.21 4.11 10.23
N ALA A 10 -32.20 4.07 8.90
CA ALA A 10 -31.11 3.47 8.16
C ALA A 10 -29.83 4.17 8.66
N ALA A 11 -28.89 3.40 9.19
CA ALA A 11 -27.60 3.93 9.59
C ALA A 11 -27.01 4.63 8.35
N THR A 12 -26.71 5.92 8.46
CA THR A 12 -26.03 6.66 7.41
C THR A 12 -24.70 5.99 7.15
N GLU A 13 -24.45 5.67 5.88
CA GLU A 13 -23.17 5.11 5.45
C GLU A 13 -22.04 6.05 5.89
N ASP A 14 -21.09 5.55 6.67
CA ASP A 14 -19.90 6.33 7.01
C ASP A 14 -18.82 6.04 5.97
N THR A 15 -18.40 7.07 5.25
CA THR A 15 -17.34 7.04 4.26
C THR A 15 -16.16 7.96 4.63
N ASN A 16 -16.15 8.49 5.86
CA ASN A 16 -15.07 9.33 6.35
C ASN A 16 -13.86 8.48 6.75
N LEU A 17 -12.91 8.37 5.84
CA LEU A 17 -11.70 7.58 5.99
C LEU A 17 -10.50 8.34 5.41
N LYS A 18 -9.39 8.36 6.14
CA LYS A 18 -8.11 8.86 5.65
C LYS A 18 -7.07 7.75 5.67
N VAL A 19 -6.56 7.41 4.50
CA VAL A 19 -5.55 6.35 4.29
C VAL A 19 -4.33 6.95 3.61
N THR A 20 -3.16 6.56 4.04
CA THR A 20 -1.90 6.87 3.33
C THR A 20 -1.19 5.58 2.97
N THR A 21 -0.71 5.48 1.75
CA THR A 21 0.16 4.40 1.28
C THR A 21 1.57 4.92 1.01
N HIS A 22 2.58 4.15 1.40
CA HIS A 22 3.97 4.48 1.13
C HIS A 22 4.79 3.22 0.88
N ASN A 23 5.39 3.12 -0.30
CA ASN A 23 6.46 2.17 -0.57
C ASN A 23 7.73 2.72 0.07
N VAL A 24 8.25 2.04 1.10
CA VAL A 24 9.34 2.55 1.93
C VAL A 24 10.74 2.10 1.48
N TYR A 25 10.82 1.25 0.45
CA TYR A 25 12.10 0.82 -0.10
C TYR A 25 13.06 0.25 0.98
N PHE A 26 12.54 -0.61 1.87
CA PHE A 26 13.34 -1.32 2.85
C PHE A 26 13.83 -2.65 2.27
N LEU A 27 14.77 -2.56 1.32
CA LEU A 27 15.46 -3.72 0.80
C LEU A 27 16.34 -4.34 1.91
N PRO A 28 16.55 -5.68 1.90
CA PRO A 28 17.37 -6.35 2.92
C PRO A 28 18.78 -5.74 3.00
N GLN A 29 19.17 -5.24 4.17
CA GLN A 29 20.45 -4.56 4.39
C GLN A 29 21.65 -5.45 4.05
N ALA A 30 21.54 -6.76 4.25
CA ALA A 30 22.60 -7.71 3.91
C ALA A 30 22.95 -7.73 2.42
N LEU A 31 21.97 -7.46 1.54
CA LEU A 31 22.14 -7.42 0.09
C LEU A 31 22.28 -5.99 -0.46
N TYR A 32 21.71 -5.02 0.25
CA TYR A 32 21.62 -3.60 -0.16
C TYR A 32 22.03 -2.68 0.99
N PRO A 33 23.32 -2.66 1.37
CA PRO A 33 23.77 -1.97 2.60
C PRO A 33 23.76 -0.44 2.49
N ASN A 34 23.59 0.13 1.31
CA ASN A 34 23.82 1.56 1.05
C ASN A 34 22.53 2.40 0.99
N TRP A 35 21.41 1.88 1.50
CA TRP A 35 20.13 2.58 1.39
C TRP A 35 19.60 3.13 2.70
N GLY A 36 20.42 3.16 3.77
CA GLY A 36 20.08 3.80 5.04
C GLY A 36 18.76 3.37 5.63
N GLN A 37 18.40 2.08 5.52
CA GLN A 37 17.08 1.57 5.91
C GLN A 37 16.72 1.93 7.35
N MET A 38 17.66 1.78 8.30
CA MET A 38 17.42 2.14 9.70
C MET A 38 17.25 3.65 9.89
N GLN A 39 18.08 4.46 9.25
CA GLN A 39 17.97 5.94 9.30
C GLN A 39 16.62 6.37 8.71
N ARG A 40 16.23 5.82 7.58
CA ARG A 40 14.95 6.15 6.92
C ARG A 40 13.74 5.67 7.71
N ALA A 41 13.83 4.55 8.42
CA ALA A 41 12.77 4.11 9.33
C ALA A 41 12.48 5.17 10.41
N ASP A 42 13.51 5.76 11.01
CA ASP A 42 13.34 6.83 11.99
C ASP A 42 12.82 8.12 11.36
N LEU A 43 13.33 8.50 10.18
CA LEU A 43 12.87 9.69 9.46
C LEU A 43 11.41 9.55 9.02
N ILE A 44 11.02 8.41 8.45
CA ILE A 44 9.64 8.15 8.03
C ILE A 44 8.69 8.22 9.21
N SER A 45 9.04 7.64 10.35
CA SER A 45 8.17 7.62 11.53
C SER A 45 7.90 9.01 12.12
N LYS A 46 8.71 10.01 11.77
CA LYS A 46 8.55 11.43 12.19
C LYS A 46 8.08 12.35 11.06
N ALA A 47 7.82 11.79 9.88
CA ALA A 47 7.43 12.59 8.72
C ALA A 47 6.00 13.15 8.86
N PRO A 48 5.72 14.36 8.32
CA PRO A 48 4.38 14.97 8.44
C PRO A 48 3.26 14.13 7.84
N PHE A 49 3.52 13.37 6.77
CA PHE A 49 2.51 12.54 6.12
C PHE A 49 2.09 11.31 6.95
N ILE A 50 2.82 10.99 8.01
CA ILE A 50 2.46 9.93 8.96
C ILE A 50 1.33 10.36 9.90
N GLU A 51 1.21 11.67 10.16
CA GLU A 51 0.26 12.19 11.12
C GLU A 51 -1.17 12.18 10.57
N ASN A 52 -2.14 12.03 11.48
CA ASN A 52 -3.57 12.20 11.21
C ASN A 52 -4.18 11.28 10.15
N ASN A 53 -3.59 10.12 9.87
CA ASN A 53 -4.25 9.07 9.10
C ASN A 53 -5.05 8.14 10.01
N ASP A 54 -6.09 7.55 9.47
CA ASP A 54 -6.80 6.44 10.10
C ASP A 54 -6.02 5.14 9.89
N VAL A 55 -5.46 4.98 8.68
CA VAL A 55 -4.74 3.77 8.25
C VAL A 55 -3.52 4.13 7.43
N MET A 56 -2.42 3.40 7.66
CA MET A 56 -1.21 3.39 6.84
C MET A 56 -1.06 2.05 6.13
N ILE A 57 -0.77 2.07 4.84
CA ILE A 57 -0.39 0.90 4.04
C ILE A 57 1.08 1.06 3.67
N PHE A 58 1.93 0.15 4.12
CA PHE A 58 3.35 0.15 3.75
C PHE A 58 3.67 -0.98 2.78
N ASN A 59 4.50 -0.68 1.79
CA ASN A 59 5.06 -1.65 0.85
C ASN A 59 6.59 -1.71 0.96
N GLU A 60 7.16 -2.81 0.50
CA GLU A 60 8.60 -3.09 0.52
C GLU A 60 9.21 -3.15 1.93
N LEU A 61 8.49 -3.68 2.88
CA LEU A 61 8.99 -3.99 4.22
C LEU A 61 9.80 -5.30 4.22
N PHE A 62 10.85 -5.38 3.39
CA PHE A 62 11.63 -6.61 3.20
C PHE A 62 12.77 -6.76 4.22
N ASP A 63 13.28 -5.67 4.77
CA ASP A 63 14.32 -5.69 5.79
C ASP A 63 13.72 -5.81 7.19
N ALA A 64 14.06 -6.88 7.91
CA ALA A 64 13.44 -7.19 9.19
C ALA A 64 13.71 -6.12 10.27
N LYS A 65 14.94 -5.59 10.34
CA LYS A 65 15.34 -4.64 11.39
C LYS A 65 14.69 -3.27 11.20
N SER A 66 14.76 -2.72 10.01
CA SER A 66 14.14 -1.40 9.72
C SER A 66 12.62 -1.46 9.76
N THR A 67 12.02 -2.57 9.35
CA THR A 67 10.58 -2.80 9.50
C THR A 67 10.16 -2.84 10.96
N ALA A 68 10.87 -3.59 11.80
CA ALA A 68 10.60 -3.64 13.24
C ALA A 68 10.75 -2.25 13.89
N GLN A 69 11.76 -1.50 13.51
CA GLN A 69 12.00 -0.13 14.00
C GLN A 69 10.86 0.81 13.60
N LEU A 70 10.45 0.81 12.34
CA LEU A 70 9.32 1.62 11.85
C LEU A 70 8.03 1.29 12.60
N LYS A 71 7.67 0.02 12.69
CA LYS A 71 6.45 -0.44 13.37
C LYS A 71 6.47 -0.10 14.87
N SER A 72 7.62 -0.27 15.53
CA SER A 72 7.80 0.10 16.92
C SER A 72 7.65 1.60 17.15
N ASN A 73 8.29 2.43 16.32
CA ASN A 73 8.18 3.89 16.39
C ASN A 73 6.74 4.39 16.18
N LEU A 74 5.95 3.66 15.39
CA LEU A 74 4.57 4.03 15.06
C LEU A 74 3.54 3.41 16.01
N LYS A 75 3.94 2.61 16.99
CA LYS A 75 3.02 1.86 17.87
C LYS A 75 2.10 2.76 18.69
N SER A 76 2.53 3.93 19.09
CA SER A 76 1.70 4.87 19.86
C SER A 76 0.63 5.53 18.98
N SER A 77 0.94 5.85 17.72
CA SER A 77 0.02 6.51 16.78
C SER A 77 -0.89 5.51 16.06
N TYR A 78 -0.36 4.30 15.78
CA TYR A 78 -1.05 3.21 15.11
C TYR A 78 -0.90 1.92 15.93
N PRO A 79 -1.67 1.78 17.02
CA PRO A 79 -1.50 0.67 17.96
C PRO A 79 -1.92 -0.69 17.41
N HIS A 80 -2.73 -0.70 16.35
CA HIS A 80 -3.23 -1.92 15.71
C HIS A 80 -2.48 -2.15 14.40
N GLN A 81 -1.66 -3.20 14.38
CA GLN A 81 -0.75 -3.46 13.25
C GLN A 81 -0.84 -4.92 12.84
N THR A 82 -0.98 -5.17 11.53
CA THR A 82 -0.86 -6.54 11.01
C THR A 82 0.60 -7.00 11.05
N PRO A 83 0.87 -8.31 11.08
CA PRO A 83 2.17 -8.80 10.67
C PRO A 83 2.49 -8.35 9.25
N VAL A 84 3.74 -8.47 8.83
CA VAL A 84 4.11 -8.34 7.42
C VAL A 84 3.60 -9.55 6.65
N LEU A 85 3.05 -9.34 5.47
CA LEU A 85 2.59 -10.39 4.56
C LEU A 85 3.65 -11.50 4.43
N GLY A 86 3.26 -12.72 4.73
CA GLY A 86 4.14 -13.90 4.68
C GLY A 86 4.94 -14.18 5.95
N GLU A 87 4.76 -13.37 6.99
CA GLU A 87 5.35 -13.58 8.32
C GLU A 87 4.29 -13.96 9.35
N GLU A 88 4.73 -14.43 10.51
CA GLU A 88 3.90 -14.74 11.70
C GLU A 88 2.60 -15.50 11.36
N LYS A 89 2.75 -16.65 10.72
CA LYS A 89 1.66 -17.45 10.14
C LYS A 89 0.45 -17.63 11.06
N ASP A 90 0.68 -17.77 12.36
CA ASP A 90 -0.37 -18.09 13.34
C ASP A 90 -1.14 -16.83 13.81
N LYS A 91 -0.73 -15.64 13.40
CA LYS A 91 -1.39 -14.38 13.78
C LYS A 91 -2.43 -13.90 12.77
N TRP A 92 -2.59 -14.58 11.65
CA TRP A 92 -3.60 -14.27 10.64
C TRP A 92 -4.88 -15.05 10.91
N ASP A 93 -6.03 -14.38 10.80
CA ASP A 93 -7.36 -15.04 10.93
C ASP A 93 -7.61 -16.02 9.78
N ALA A 94 -7.05 -15.73 8.61
CA ALA A 94 -7.04 -16.66 7.49
C ALA A 94 -5.86 -16.37 6.55
N THR A 95 -5.38 -17.42 5.90
CA THR A 95 -4.35 -17.35 4.84
C THR A 95 -4.88 -18.01 3.59
N HIS A 96 -4.88 -17.28 2.47
CA HIS A 96 -5.34 -17.74 1.17
C HIS A 96 -4.16 -17.90 0.21
N GLY A 97 -4.24 -18.91 -0.65
CA GLY A 97 -3.16 -19.25 -1.56
C GLY A 97 -2.02 -20.01 -0.88
N ARG A 98 -0.98 -20.29 -1.64
CA ARG A 98 0.19 -21.05 -1.19
C ARG A 98 1.47 -20.34 -1.62
N THR A 99 2.48 -20.36 -0.75
CA THR A 99 3.84 -19.99 -1.10
C THR A 99 4.64 -21.25 -1.39
N SER A 100 5.46 -21.24 -2.46
CA SER A 100 6.45 -22.28 -2.68
C SER A 100 7.64 -22.11 -1.71
N GLY A 101 8.33 -23.21 -1.38
CA GLY A 101 9.56 -23.17 -0.58
C GLY A 101 10.73 -22.42 -1.24
N ALA A 102 10.59 -22.02 -2.50
CA ALA A 102 11.58 -21.24 -3.24
C ALA A 102 11.46 -19.71 -3.04
N LYS A 103 10.50 -19.25 -2.24
CA LYS A 103 10.33 -17.81 -1.94
C LYS A 103 11.12 -17.45 -0.68
N PHE A 104 12.11 -16.58 -0.85
CA PHE A 104 13.11 -16.31 0.19
C PHE A 104 12.78 -15.11 1.07
N THR A 105 11.90 -14.20 0.61
CA THR A 105 11.52 -13.00 1.36
C THR A 105 10.02 -12.96 1.63
N ASN A 106 9.63 -12.16 2.64
CA ASN A 106 8.23 -11.86 2.89
C ASN A 106 7.58 -11.10 1.72
N GLY A 107 6.30 -10.77 1.81
CA GLY A 107 5.56 -10.04 0.77
C GLY A 107 5.67 -8.52 0.88
N GLY A 108 6.30 -8.00 1.90
CA GLY A 108 6.61 -6.58 2.08
C GLY A 108 5.45 -5.67 2.43
N VAL A 109 4.25 -6.20 2.70
CA VAL A 109 3.05 -5.40 2.97
C VAL A 109 2.63 -5.54 4.43
N SER A 110 2.35 -4.41 5.08
CA SER A 110 1.68 -4.37 6.39
C SER A 110 0.72 -3.19 6.44
N ILE A 111 -0.38 -3.36 7.16
CA ILE A 111 -1.37 -2.33 7.41
C ILE A 111 -1.34 -1.97 8.89
N LEU A 112 -1.20 -0.66 9.16
CA LEU A 112 -1.21 -0.10 10.49
C LEU A 112 -2.46 0.76 10.65
N SER A 113 -3.20 0.59 11.75
CA SER A 113 -4.46 1.30 11.99
C SER A 113 -4.46 2.00 13.34
N ARG A 114 -5.05 3.19 13.35
CA ARG A 114 -5.38 3.91 14.58
C ARG A 114 -6.53 3.21 15.34
N TYR A 115 -7.40 2.53 14.60
CA TYR A 115 -8.59 1.87 15.11
C TYR A 115 -8.42 0.36 15.22
N PRO A 116 -9.21 -0.32 16.07
CA PRO A 116 -9.13 -1.76 16.22
C PRO A 116 -9.28 -2.51 14.89
N ILE A 117 -8.39 -3.46 14.68
CA ILE A 117 -8.47 -4.42 13.57
C ILE A 117 -9.33 -5.59 14.06
N MET A 118 -10.53 -5.73 13.48
CA MET A 118 -11.48 -6.77 13.84
C MET A 118 -11.20 -8.09 13.14
N ARG A 119 -10.54 -8.03 11.98
CA ARG A 119 -10.13 -9.18 11.20
C ARG A 119 -8.93 -8.83 10.34
N GLN A 120 -7.97 -9.74 10.23
CA GLN A 120 -6.81 -9.61 9.36
C GLN A 120 -6.56 -10.91 8.62
N GLU A 121 -6.44 -10.82 7.31
CA GLU A 121 -6.19 -11.96 6.42
C GLU A 121 -5.08 -11.64 5.45
N GLN A 122 -4.39 -12.67 4.99
CA GLN A 122 -3.40 -12.55 3.94
C GLN A 122 -3.73 -13.46 2.76
N HIS A 123 -3.35 -13.02 1.56
CA HIS A 123 -3.47 -13.78 0.34
C HIS A 123 -2.16 -13.75 -0.43
N PHE A 124 -1.67 -14.90 -0.89
CA PHE A 124 -0.49 -15.00 -1.73
C PHE A 124 -0.87 -15.09 -3.19
N TYR A 125 -0.29 -14.23 -4.02
CA TYR A 125 -0.51 -14.28 -5.46
C TYR A 125 0.02 -15.57 -6.08
N THR A 126 -0.70 -16.11 -7.05
CA THR A 126 -0.34 -17.33 -7.76
C THR A 126 0.81 -17.11 -8.73
N GLN A 127 0.98 -15.89 -9.23
CA GLN A 127 1.98 -15.52 -10.24
C GLN A 127 2.88 -14.39 -9.77
N GLY A 128 4.13 -14.48 -10.13
CA GLY A 128 5.16 -13.48 -9.95
C GLY A 128 6.36 -13.82 -10.79
N ARG A 129 7.16 -12.81 -11.15
CA ARG A 129 8.30 -12.94 -12.06
C ARG A 129 9.50 -12.16 -11.51
N GLY A 130 10.71 -12.61 -11.83
CA GLY A 130 11.94 -11.97 -11.37
C GLY A 130 12.06 -11.94 -9.84
N ALA A 131 12.54 -10.83 -9.30
CA ALA A 131 12.67 -10.65 -7.84
C ALA A 131 11.32 -10.75 -7.13
N ASP A 132 10.24 -10.24 -7.74
CA ASP A 132 8.88 -10.35 -7.20
C ASP A 132 8.40 -11.81 -7.13
N GLY A 133 8.80 -12.63 -8.09
CA GLY A 133 8.51 -14.05 -8.08
C GLY A 133 9.23 -14.82 -6.96
N MET A 134 10.28 -14.25 -6.39
CA MET A 134 11.05 -14.81 -5.26
C MET A 134 10.57 -14.31 -3.89
N ALA A 135 9.69 -13.32 -3.87
CA ALA A 135 9.03 -12.81 -2.66
C ALA A 135 7.63 -13.40 -2.50
N LYS A 136 7.15 -13.48 -1.26
CA LYS A 136 5.79 -13.95 -0.93
C LYS A 136 4.76 -12.87 -1.21
N LYS A 137 4.76 -12.31 -2.41
CA LYS A 137 3.86 -11.22 -2.79
C LYS A 137 2.40 -11.64 -2.77
N GLY A 138 1.55 -10.68 -2.48
CA GLY A 138 0.13 -10.87 -2.33
C GLY A 138 -0.53 -9.60 -1.80
N PHE A 139 -1.59 -9.76 -1.01
CA PHE A 139 -2.22 -8.65 -0.33
C PHE A 139 -2.59 -8.97 1.11
N VAL A 140 -2.71 -7.91 1.90
CA VAL A 140 -3.24 -7.93 3.27
C VAL A 140 -4.63 -7.32 3.25
N TYR A 141 -5.57 -7.98 3.89
CA TYR A 141 -6.92 -7.48 4.11
C TYR A 141 -7.14 -7.25 5.60
N VAL A 142 -7.73 -6.11 5.94
CA VAL A 142 -8.22 -5.83 7.30
C VAL A 142 -9.64 -5.30 7.28
N LYS A 143 -10.42 -5.70 8.30
CA LYS A 143 -11.64 -5.01 8.70
C LYS A 143 -11.33 -4.23 9.95
N ILE A 144 -11.49 -2.92 9.92
CA ILE A 144 -11.32 -2.04 11.09
C ILE A 144 -12.65 -1.55 11.60
N ASN A 145 -12.69 -1.20 12.90
CA ASN A 145 -13.83 -0.54 13.52
C ASN A 145 -13.46 0.90 13.87
N LYS A 146 -13.89 1.85 13.04
CA LYS A 146 -13.73 3.27 13.31
C LYS A 146 -14.99 3.80 13.99
N ASN A 147 -14.95 3.91 15.33
CA ASN A 147 -16.05 4.46 16.14
C ASN A 147 -17.41 3.79 15.87
N GLY A 148 -17.42 2.47 15.73
CA GLY A 148 -18.61 1.69 15.46
C GLY A 148 -18.92 1.48 13.97
N HIS A 149 -18.14 2.09 13.07
CA HIS A 149 -18.29 1.96 11.63
C HIS A 149 -17.21 1.05 11.04
N PRO A 150 -17.59 -0.05 10.35
CA PRO A 150 -16.63 -0.94 9.73
C PRO A 150 -16.13 -0.38 8.40
N PHE A 151 -14.80 -0.50 8.18
CA PHE A 151 -14.13 -0.22 6.92
C PHE A 151 -13.27 -1.41 6.54
N HIS A 152 -13.18 -1.69 5.25
CA HIS A 152 -12.39 -2.79 4.70
C HIS A 152 -11.25 -2.24 3.85
N ILE A 153 -10.03 -2.63 4.18
CA ILE A 153 -8.83 -2.14 3.51
C ILE A 153 -8.02 -3.31 2.97
N ILE A 154 -7.68 -3.24 1.70
CA ILE A 154 -6.75 -4.15 1.04
C ILE A 154 -5.49 -3.36 0.71
N GLY A 155 -4.37 -3.79 1.27
CA GLY A 155 -3.03 -3.28 0.96
C GLY A 155 -2.27 -4.27 0.11
N THR A 156 -1.69 -3.81 -0.99
CA THR A 156 -0.95 -4.68 -1.92
C THR A 156 0.22 -3.97 -2.59
N HIS A 157 1.13 -4.77 -3.13
CA HIS A 157 2.20 -4.35 -4.01
C HIS A 157 2.22 -5.31 -5.20
N LEU A 158 1.76 -4.86 -6.36
CA LEU A 158 1.65 -5.68 -7.56
C LEU A 158 3.02 -5.89 -8.24
N GLN A 159 3.06 -6.80 -9.20
CA GLN A 159 4.24 -7.10 -10.00
C GLN A 159 4.87 -5.83 -10.57
N SER A 160 6.16 -5.64 -10.34
CA SER A 160 6.95 -4.55 -10.94
C SER A 160 7.25 -4.82 -12.41
N GLU A 161 7.55 -3.76 -13.16
CA GLU A 161 8.04 -3.90 -14.53
C GLU A 161 9.51 -4.31 -14.52
N ILE A 162 9.84 -5.37 -15.27
CA ILE A 162 11.21 -5.89 -15.37
C ILE A 162 11.84 -5.41 -16.67
N GLY A 163 12.99 -4.75 -16.55
CA GLY A 163 13.75 -4.24 -17.68
C GLY A 163 13.30 -2.87 -18.17
N LYS A 164 14.04 -2.36 -19.16
CA LYS A 164 13.82 -1.01 -19.72
C LYS A 164 12.74 -0.94 -20.80
N ARG A 165 12.32 -2.09 -21.31
CA ARG A 165 11.31 -2.20 -22.38
C ARG A 165 10.22 -3.17 -21.93
N PRO A 166 9.02 -2.67 -21.67
CA PRO A 166 7.88 -3.52 -21.31
C PRO A 166 7.57 -4.53 -22.42
N GLU A 167 7.56 -5.81 -22.09
CA GLU A 167 7.18 -6.89 -22.99
C GLU A 167 5.73 -7.34 -22.82
N GLY A 168 4.97 -6.68 -21.96
CA GLY A 168 3.59 -7.02 -21.65
C GLY A 168 3.41 -8.17 -20.64
N LYS A 169 4.45 -8.95 -20.36
CA LYS A 169 4.38 -10.08 -19.42
C LYS A 169 4.08 -9.67 -17.99
N ASP A 170 4.67 -8.56 -17.53
CA ASP A 170 4.43 -8.05 -16.19
C ASP A 170 3.00 -7.48 -16.06
N ALA A 171 2.50 -6.84 -17.11
CA ALA A 171 1.11 -6.38 -17.17
C ALA A 171 0.10 -7.55 -17.12
N GLU A 172 0.39 -8.68 -17.77
CA GLU A 172 -0.43 -9.89 -17.69
C GLU A 172 -0.45 -10.47 -16.27
N ILE A 173 0.71 -10.49 -15.59
CA ILE A 173 0.80 -10.92 -14.19
C ILE A 173 0.01 -9.98 -13.29
N ARG A 174 0.14 -8.66 -13.43
CA ARG A 174 -0.67 -7.69 -12.68
C ARG A 174 -2.16 -7.89 -12.90
N SER A 175 -2.56 -8.18 -14.13
CA SER A 175 -3.96 -8.50 -14.45
C SER A 175 -4.47 -9.72 -13.68
N THR A 176 -3.66 -10.79 -13.62
CA THR A 176 -4.00 -11.98 -12.81
C THR A 176 -4.08 -11.64 -11.32
N GLN A 177 -3.14 -10.86 -10.80
CA GLN A 177 -3.12 -10.43 -9.40
C GLN A 177 -4.36 -9.57 -9.05
N MET A 178 -4.76 -8.66 -9.93
CA MET A 178 -5.99 -7.87 -9.77
C MET A 178 -7.26 -8.75 -9.81
N ALA A 179 -7.28 -9.79 -10.64
CA ALA A 179 -8.38 -10.75 -10.65
C ALA A 179 -8.49 -11.52 -9.32
N GLU A 180 -7.37 -11.86 -8.69
CA GLU A 180 -7.37 -12.50 -7.37
C GLU A 180 -7.92 -11.57 -6.28
N ILE A 181 -7.57 -10.28 -6.29
CA ILE A 181 -8.15 -9.27 -5.38
C ILE A 181 -9.68 -9.19 -5.61
N ARG A 182 -10.10 -9.09 -6.85
CA ARG A 182 -11.53 -8.99 -7.19
C ARG A 182 -12.32 -10.21 -6.73
N GLN A 183 -11.77 -11.40 -6.92
CA GLN A 183 -12.39 -12.65 -6.49
C GLN A 183 -12.51 -12.70 -4.96
N PHE A 184 -11.46 -12.31 -4.24
CA PHE A 184 -11.49 -12.24 -2.78
C PHE A 184 -12.61 -11.32 -2.26
N ILE A 185 -12.75 -10.11 -2.82
CA ILE A 185 -13.80 -9.17 -2.41
C ILE A 185 -15.20 -9.77 -2.64
N LYS A 186 -15.41 -10.45 -3.76
CA LYS A 186 -16.68 -11.12 -4.06
C LYS A 186 -17.01 -12.22 -3.06
N GLU A 187 -16.03 -13.05 -2.71
CA GLU A 187 -16.21 -14.18 -1.78
C GLU A 187 -16.39 -13.72 -0.35
N LYS A 188 -15.92 -12.54 -0.02
CA LYS A 188 -15.99 -11.97 1.33
C LYS A 188 -17.41 -11.59 1.75
N ASN A 189 -18.32 -11.40 0.79
CA ASN A 189 -19.70 -10.98 1.04
C ASN A 189 -19.83 -9.76 1.97
N ILE A 190 -19.01 -8.74 1.71
CA ILE A 190 -19.02 -7.51 2.49
C ILE A 190 -20.36 -6.81 2.30
N PRO A 191 -21.00 -6.31 3.37
CA PRO A 191 -22.24 -5.54 3.26
C PRO A 191 -22.08 -4.32 2.36
N LYS A 192 -23.07 -4.05 1.51
CA LYS A 192 -23.01 -2.98 0.51
C LYS A 192 -22.89 -1.57 1.10
N ASN A 193 -23.32 -1.39 2.34
CA ASN A 193 -23.23 -0.14 3.08
C ASN A 193 -21.90 0.05 3.84
N GLU A 194 -20.95 -0.84 3.68
CA GLU A 194 -19.61 -0.74 4.24
C GLU A 194 -18.61 -0.39 3.14
N MET A 195 -17.68 0.54 3.42
CA MET A 195 -16.69 1.01 2.45
C MET A 195 -15.54 0.04 2.29
N VAL A 196 -15.10 -0.19 1.04
CA VAL A 196 -13.95 -1.02 0.71
C VAL A 196 -12.95 -0.20 -0.11
N VAL A 197 -11.69 -0.17 0.33
CA VAL A 197 -10.59 0.49 -0.37
C VAL A 197 -9.47 -0.49 -0.69
N ILE A 198 -8.82 -0.26 -1.84
CA ILE A 198 -7.66 -1.02 -2.32
C ILE A 198 -6.53 -0.02 -2.52
N GLY A 199 -5.41 -0.20 -1.85
CA GLY A 199 -4.28 0.73 -1.95
C GLY A 199 -2.92 0.06 -1.95
N GLY A 200 -1.93 0.81 -2.42
CA GLY A 200 -0.54 0.41 -2.48
C GLY A 200 0.16 0.83 -3.76
N ASP A 201 1.35 0.31 -3.95
CA ASP A 201 2.09 0.39 -5.21
C ASP A 201 1.53 -0.65 -6.18
N LEU A 202 0.72 -0.19 -7.13
CA LEU A 202 0.07 -1.05 -8.11
C LEU A 202 0.92 -1.25 -9.37
N ASN A 203 2.06 -0.56 -9.48
CA ASN A 203 2.97 -0.66 -10.63
C ASN A 203 2.30 -0.46 -12.00
N VAL A 204 1.20 0.26 -12.03
CA VAL A 204 0.43 0.60 -13.23
C VAL A 204 0.60 2.10 -13.49
N ILE A 205 1.09 2.46 -14.65
CA ILE A 205 1.36 3.86 -15.00
C ILE A 205 0.05 4.59 -15.25
N LYS A 206 -0.22 5.66 -14.48
CA LYS A 206 -1.42 6.48 -14.62
C LYS A 206 -1.56 7.03 -16.06
N GLY A 207 -2.78 6.94 -16.58
CA GLY A 207 -3.11 7.40 -17.93
C GLY A 207 -2.75 6.43 -19.06
N SER A 208 -2.13 5.30 -18.76
CA SER A 208 -1.89 4.23 -19.74
C SER A 208 -3.15 3.42 -20.03
N SER A 209 -3.12 2.61 -21.10
CA SER A 209 -4.20 1.66 -21.38
C SER A 209 -4.38 0.65 -20.25
N GLU A 210 -3.29 0.22 -19.62
CA GLU A 210 -3.31 -0.66 -18.45
C GLU A 210 -4.00 0.01 -17.24
N TYR A 211 -3.82 1.31 -17.04
CA TYR A 211 -4.50 2.06 -15.99
C TYR A 211 -6.03 2.01 -16.14
N HIS A 212 -6.55 2.25 -17.35
CA HIS A 212 -7.98 2.14 -17.59
C HIS A 212 -8.50 0.72 -17.42
N ALA A 213 -7.74 -0.27 -17.85
CA ALA A 213 -8.04 -1.68 -17.60
C ALA A 213 -8.04 -2.02 -16.10
N MET A 214 -7.11 -1.48 -15.33
CA MET A 214 -7.04 -1.63 -13.87
C MET A 214 -8.31 -1.12 -13.18
N LEU A 215 -8.76 0.08 -13.49
CA LEU A 215 -9.98 0.65 -12.90
C LEU A 215 -11.20 -0.26 -13.16
N SER A 216 -11.33 -0.76 -14.38
CA SER A 216 -12.39 -1.66 -14.76
C SER A 216 -12.27 -3.04 -14.06
N GLN A 217 -11.09 -3.62 -14.08
CA GLN A 217 -10.82 -4.95 -13.55
C GLN A 217 -10.95 -5.02 -12.03
N LEU A 218 -10.46 -4.02 -11.32
CA LEU A 218 -10.65 -3.88 -9.86
C LEU A 218 -12.06 -3.42 -9.50
N ASN A 219 -12.86 -2.97 -10.46
CA ASN A 219 -14.19 -2.40 -10.24
C ASN A 219 -14.16 -1.21 -9.26
N VAL A 220 -13.29 -0.26 -9.52
CA VAL A 220 -13.08 0.93 -8.69
C VAL A 220 -13.38 2.21 -9.44
N ASN A 221 -13.70 3.27 -8.70
CA ASN A 221 -13.83 4.60 -9.25
C ASN A 221 -12.46 5.26 -9.44
N GLU A 222 -12.34 6.05 -10.49
CA GLU A 222 -11.19 6.95 -10.65
C GLU A 222 -11.27 8.05 -9.59
N PRO A 223 -10.22 8.23 -8.76
CA PRO A 223 -10.19 9.33 -7.79
C PRO A 223 -9.89 10.66 -8.46
N SER A 224 -10.14 11.77 -7.75
CA SER A 224 -9.58 13.06 -8.09
C SER A 224 -8.12 13.11 -7.64
N TYR A 225 -7.21 13.40 -8.57
CA TYR A 225 -5.79 13.50 -8.27
C TYR A 225 -5.39 14.93 -7.95
N ILE A 226 -4.73 15.10 -6.81
CA ILE A 226 -4.17 16.39 -6.36
C ILE A 226 -2.72 16.18 -5.92
N GLY A 227 -1.99 17.26 -5.66
CA GLY A 227 -0.59 17.21 -5.27
C GLY A 227 0.35 16.98 -6.46
N HIS A 228 1.39 16.21 -6.24
CA HIS A 228 2.41 15.96 -7.27
C HIS A 228 1.92 15.00 -8.35
N ASN A 229 2.42 15.19 -9.57
CA ASN A 229 1.97 14.42 -10.74
C ASN A 229 2.62 13.02 -10.86
N GLN A 230 3.55 12.69 -9.98
CA GLN A 230 4.30 11.45 -9.99
C GLN A 230 4.45 10.91 -8.57
N THR A 231 4.50 9.59 -8.43
CA THR A 231 4.78 8.95 -7.13
C THR A 231 6.16 8.30 -7.10
N TRP A 232 6.72 8.01 -8.26
CA TRP A 232 8.09 7.56 -8.47
C TRP A 232 8.73 8.49 -9.50
N ASP A 233 9.58 9.41 -9.03
CA ASP A 233 10.02 10.55 -9.83
C ASP A 233 11.53 10.61 -9.92
N THR A 234 12.07 10.09 -11.00
CA THR A 234 13.51 10.06 -11.30
C THR A 234 14.12 11.45 -11.55
N THR A 235 13.30 12.50 -11.68
CA THR A 235 13.81 13.87 -11.85
C THR A 235 13.94 14.62 -10.52
N THR A 236 13.07 14.37 -9.55
CA THR A 236 13.03 15.09 -8.28
C THR A 236 13.44 14.27 -7.06
N ASN A 237 13.30 12.95 -7.12
CA ASN A 237 13.64 12.05 -6.02
C ASN A 237 15.09 11.57 -6.12
N SER A 238 15.89 11.84 -5.10
CA SER A 238 17.33 11.56 -5.08
C SER A 238 17.65 10.06 -5.18
N ILE A 239 16.82 9.20 -4.64
CA ILE A 239 17.01 7.74 -4.65
C ILE A 239 16.61 7.17 -6.02
N ALA A 240 15.42 7.52 -6.50
CA ALA A 240 14.93 7.07 -7.80
C ALA A 240 15.86 7.55 -8.94
N LYS A 241 16.32 8.81 -8.88
CA LYS A 241 17.28 9.38 -9.83
C LYS A 241 18.61 8.65 -9.83
N TYR A 242 19.12 8.28 -8.64
CA TYR A 242 20.36 7.53 -8.54
C TYR A 242 20.25 6.15 -9.19
N ASN A 243 19.15 5.43 -8.91
CA ASN A 243 18.95 4.07 -9.40
C ASN A 243 18.61 4.01 -10.90
N TYR A 244 17.82 4.98 -11.39
CA TYR A 244 17.24 4.93 -12.74
C TYR A 244 17.26 6.31 -13.41
N PRO A 245 18.45 6.89 -13.66
CA PRO A 245 18.56 8.26 -14.18
C PRO A 245 17.94 8.43 -15.58
N ASP A 246 17.84 7.35 -16.34
CA ASP A 246 17.36 7.36 -17.73
C ASP A 246 15.87 7.02 -17.88
N LEU A 247 15.20 6.65 -16.80
CA LEU A 247 13.77 6.31 -16.84
C LEU A 247 12.91 7.56 -16.58
N LYS A 248 11.77 7.62 -17.26
CA LYS A 248 10.80 8.69 -17.06
C LYS A 248 10.08 8.53 -15.72
N PRO A 249 9.71 9.63 -15.06
CA PRO A 249 8.85 9.60 -13.89
C PRO A 249 7.52 8.90 -14.15
N GLN A 250 6.97 8.26 -13.10
CA GLN A 250 5.74 7.48 -13.17
C GLN A 250 4.85 7.72 -11.95
N TYR A 251 3.55 7.63 -12.14
CA TYR A 251 2.57 7.59 -11.07
C TYR A 251 2.08 6.15 -10.91
N LEU A 252 2.40 5.50 -9.78
CA LEU A 252 2.26 4.07 -9.56
C LEU A 252 1.46 3.70 -8.30
N ASP A 253 1.31 4.63 -7.37
CA ASP A 253 0.76 4.40 -6.04
C ASP A 253 -0.65 4.99 -5.95
N TYR A 254 -1.60 4.20 -5.51
CA TYR A 254 -3.03 4.53 -5.53
C TYR A 254 -3.74 4.06 -4.28
N ILE A 255 -4.85 4.75 -3.95
CA ILE A 255 -5.86 4.29 -2.99
C ILE A 255 -7.22 4.47 -3.65
N LEU A 256 -7.87 3.37 -3.96
CA LEU A 256 -9.05 3.31 -4.83
C LEU A 256 -10.25 2.74 -4.05
N VAL A 257 -11.46 3.25 -4.34
CA VAL A 257 -12.70 2.83 -3.69
C VAL A 257 -13.46 1.85 -4.58
N ASP A 258 -13.83 0.71 -4.02
CA ASP A 258 -14.67 -0.29 -4.72
C ASP A 258 -16.07 0.25 -5.02
N LYS A 259 -16.52 0.12 -6.27
CA LYS A 259 -17.82 0.58 -6.75
C LYS A 259 -19.02 -0.18 -6.18
N ALA A 260 -18.82 -1.41 -5.73
CA ALA A 260 -19.92 -2.28 -5.30
C ALA A 260 -20.37 -2.02 -3.84
N HIS A 261 -19.69 -1.13 -3.13
CA HIS A 261 -19.90 -0.85 -1.72
C HIS A 261 -20.13 0.64 -1.46
N ALA A 262 -20.17 1.05 -0.19
CA ALA A 262 -20.40 2.45 0.18
C ALA A 262 -19.41 3.41 -0.52
N GLN A 263 -19.95 4.50 -1.08
CA GLN A 263 -19.22 5.47 -1.89
C GLN A 263 -19.14 6.81 -1.18
N PRO A 264 -17.93 7.40 -1.00
CA PRO A 264 -17.83 8.80 -0.63
C PRO A 264 -18.31 9.68 -1.79
N SER A 265 -18.84 10.85 -1.47
CA SER A 265 -19.25 11.83 -2.49
C SER A 265 -18.07 12.33 -3.32
N GLN A 266 -16.89 12.39 -2.69
CA GLN A 266 -15.62 12.74 -3.31
C GLN A 266 -14.52 11.85 -2.74
N TRP A 267 -13.52 11.54 -3.55
CA TRP A 267 -12.35 10.80 -3.13
C TRP A 267 -11.11 11.32 -3.83
N TYR A 268 -10.16 11.78 -3.04
CA TYR A 268 -8.91 12.37 -3.54
C TYR A 268 -7.75 11.41 -3.30
N ASN A 269 -6.85 11.33 -4.29
CA ASN A 269 -5.50 10.80 -4.09
C ASN A 269 -4.53 11.98 -4.18
N ASN A 270 -3.80 12.23 -3.12
CA ASN A 270 -2.85 13.34 -2.98
C ASN A 270 -1.43 12.78 -2.88
N ALA A 271 -0.66 12.92 -3.95
CA ALA A 271 0.75 12.55 -3.95
C ALA A 271 1.58 13.67 -3.31
N HIS A 272 2.33 13.33 -2.28
CA HIS A 272 3.13 14.28 -1.51
C HIS A 272 4.58 14.28 -1.98
N ARG A 273 4.97 15.28 -2.76
CA ARG A 273 6.38 15.55 -3.03
C ARG A 273 7.01 16.16 -1.78
N VAL A 274 7.53 15.30 -0.91
CA VAL A 274 8.16 15.67 0.35
C VAL A 274 9.62 15.24 0.34
N SER A 275 10.48 16.08 0.87
CA SER A 275 11.89 15.76 1.13
C SER A 275 12.10 15.41 2.58
N SER A 276 12.96 14.44 2.86
CA SER A 276 13.43 14.14 4.20
C SER A 276 14.53 15.12 4.62
N PRO A 277 14.82 15.20 5.92
CA PRO A 277 16.14 15.66 6.34
C PRO A 277 17.23 14.86 5.62
N GLU A 278 18.36 15.51 5.36
CA GLU A 278 19.49 14.88 4.68
C GLU A 278 20.04 13.70 5.50
N TRP A 279 20.35 12.62 4.81
CA TRP A 279 21.01 11.45 5.41
C TRP A 279 22.11 10.92 4.49
N THR A 280 23.12 10.30 5.08
CA THR A 280 24.30 9.82 4.38
C THR A 280 24.57 8.36 4.66
N VAL A 281 25.15 7.71 3.67
CA VAL A 281 25.73 6.36 3.77
C VAL A 281 27.14 6.38 3.19
N SER A 282 28.04 5.62 3.79
CA SER A 282 29.41 5.46 3.31
C SER A 282 29.64 4.04 2.81
N SER A 283 30.17 3.91 1.62
CA SER A 283 30.47 2.64 0.99
C SER A 283 31.74 2.74 0.17
N TRP A 284 32.67 1.82 0.37
CA TRP A 284 33.94 1.76 -0.39
C TRP A 284 34.70 3.09 -0.44
N GLY A 285 34.77 3.81 0.69
CA GLY A 285 35.44 5.12 0.78
C GLY A 285 34.71 6.28 0.12
N LYS A 286 33.50 6.05 -0.38
CA LYS A 286 32.60 7.07 -0.92
C LYS A 286 31.44 7.35 0.03
N THR A 287 31.09 8.63 0.18
CA THR A 287 29.89 9.07 0.91
C THR A 287 28.82 9.46 -0.09
N TYR A 288 27.61 8.94 0.11
CA TYR A 288 26.41 9.25 -0.66
C TYR A 288 25.43 9.99 0.24
N THR A 289 24.84 11.04 -0.30
CA THR A 289 23.89 11.89 0.41
C THR A 289 22.56 11.92 -0.30
N TYR A 290 21.48 11.73 0.46
CA TYR A 290 20.12 11.70 -0.05
C TYR A 290 19.21 12.60 0.79
N GLN A 291 18.09 13.04 0.22
CA GLN A 291 17.11 13.93 0.82
C GLN A 291 15.68 13.42 0.68
N ASP A 292 15.50 12.11 0.56
CA ASP A 292 14.19 11.48 0.38
C ASP A 292 13.96 10.36 1.39
N TYR A 293 12.72 10.20 1.81
CA TYR A 293 12.30 9.13 2.71
C TYR A 293 12.35 7.75 2.05
N SER A 294 12.11 7.69 0.75
CA SER A 294 12.06 6.50 -0.09
C SER A 294 12.26 6.90 -1.55
N ASP A 295 12.37 5.96 -2.46
CA ASP A 295 12.31 6.21 -3.90
C ASP A 295 10.88 6.49 -4.40
N HIS A 296 9.86 6.24 -3.59
CA HIS A 296 8.48 6.63 -3.81
C HIS A 296 8.07 7.79 -2.91
N TYR A 297 7.22 8.67 -3.43
CA TYR A 297 6.48 9.64 -2.64
C TYR A 297 5.21 9.00 -2.06
N PRO A 298 4.82 9.33 -0.82
CA PRO A 298 3.59 8.82 -0.24
C PRO A 298 2.35 9.41 -0.92
N VAL A 299 1.27 8.64 -0.93
CA VAL A 299 -0.04 9.08 -1.40
C VAL A 299 -1.04 8.97 -0.27
N SER A 300 -1.70 10.08 0.05
CA SER A 300 -2.82 10.12 0.98
C SER A 300 -4.14 10.15 0.22
N ALA A 301 -5.15 9.49 0.75
CA ALA A 301 -6.50 9.52 0.21
C ALA A 301 -7.53 9.78 1.30
N SER A 302 -8.52 10.62 0.95
CA SER A 302 -9.64 10.95 1.81
C SER A 302 -10.80 11.53 1.00
N ASN A 303 -11.94 11.74 1.64
CA ASN A 303 -13.12 12.41 1.07
C ASN A 303 -13.05 13.96 1.15
N ALA A 304 -11.94 14.51 1.62
CA ALA A 304 -11.66 15.95 1.65
C ALA A 304 -10.28 16.24 1.05
N GLU A 305 -10.12 17.47 0.47
CA GLU A 305 -8.83 17.93 -0.05
C GLU A 305 -7.79 18.14 1.05
#